data_1b820ad842e5a395912f1d025234d6da
#
_entry.id   1b820ad842e5a395912f1d025234d6da
#
_cell.length_a   1.000
_cell.length_b   1.000
_cell.length_c   1.000
_cell.angle_alpha   90.00
_cell.angle_beta   90.00
_cell.angle_gamma   90.00
#
_symmetry.space_group_name_H-M   'P 1'
#
loop_
_entity.id
_entity.type
_entity.pdbx_description
1 polymer ?
#
loop_
_entity_poly.entity_id
_entity_poly.type
_entity_poly.pdbx_seq_one_letter_code
_entity_poly.pdbx_strand_id
1 'polypeptide(L)'
;VDSAKVQQLLEQALNLEEIHVKGEGSHYEVIAVDACFAGMSRVKKQQLIYAPLMEYIQRNDIHALSIKAFTPTEWARDKKLMSL
;
A
#
# COMPACT_ATOMS: atom_id res chain seq x y z
N VAL A 1 -14.21 -5.75 -4.57
CA VAL A 1 -13.28 -4.65 -4.91
C VAL A 1 -12.26 -5.14 -5.92
N ASP A 2 -11.68 -4.21 -6.66
CA ASP A 2 -10.57 -4.47 -7.57
C ASP A 2 -9.39 -3.58 -7.20
N SER A 3 -8.27 -3.73 -7.90
CA SER A 3 -7.07 -2.97 -7.58
C SER A 3 -7.26 -1.46 -7.76
N ALA A 4 -8.05 -1.04 -8.75
CA ALA A 4 -8.35 0.37 -8.97
C ALA A 4 -9.13 0.96 -7.80
N LYS A 5 -10.09 0.20 -7.26
CA LYS A 5 -10.87 0.64 -6.10
C LYS A 5 -10.00 0.74 -4.85
N VAL A 6 -9.14 -0.25 -4.62
CA VAL A 6 -8.21 -0.23 -3.49
C VAL A 6 -7.30 0.98 -3.58
N GLN A 7 -6.74 1.24 -4.76
CA GLN A 7 -5.89 2.40 -4.96
C GLN A 7 -6.63 3.71 -4.69
N GLN A 8 -7.85 3.83 -5.20
CA GLN A 8 -8.68 5.02 -4.98
C GLN A 8 -8.95 5.24 -3.49
N LEU A 9 -9.30 4.19 -2.76
CA LEU A 9 -9.55 4.30 -1.32
C LEU A 9 -8.33 4.80 -0.57
N LEU A 10 -7.15 4.29 -0.93
CA LEU A 10 -5.90 4.71 -0.30
C LEU A 10 -5.55 6.15 -0.66
N GLU A 11 -5.74 6.53 -1.91
CA GLU A 11 -5.45 7.90 -2.36
C GLU A 11 -6.36 8.93 -1.68
N GLN A 12 -7.61 8.57 -1.44
CA GLN A 12 -8.56 9.47 -0.77
C GLN A 12 -8.29 9.60 0.72
N ALA A 13 -7.84 8.51 1.35
CA ALA A 13 -7.64 8.47 2.79
C ALA A 13 -6.25 8.95 3.21
N LEU A 14 -5.25 8.75 2.36
CA LEU A 14 -3.85 9.04 2.66
C LEU A 14 -3.26 9.95 1.60
N ASN A 15 -2.59 11.01 2.05
CA ASN A 15 -1.96 11.96 1.13
C ASN A 15 -0.50 11.56 0.91
N LEU A 16 -0.30 10.48 0.16
CA LEU A 16 1.03 9.93 -0.09
C LEU A 16 1.54 10.32 -1.49
N GLU A 17 2.86 10.34 -1.65
CA GLU A 17 3.47 10.71 -2.93
C GLU A 17 3.15 9.72 -4.04
N GLU A 18 3.24 8.42 -3.74
CA GLU A 18 2.92 7.38 -4.71
C GLU A 18 2.23 6.22 -4.02
N ILE A 19 1.25 5.66 -4.70
CA ILE A 19 0.57 4.44 -4.30
C ILE A 19 0.40 3.58 -5.54
N HIS A 20 0.89 2.35 -5.47
CA HIS A 20 0.73 1.37 -6.55
C HIS A 20 0.03 0.14 -5.99
N VAL A 21 -1.04 -0.29 -6.65
CA VAL A 21 -1.80 -1.45 -6.21
C VAL A 21 -1.87 -2.45 -7.35
N LYS A 22 -1.49 -3.69 -7.06
CA LYS A 22 -1.65 -4.83 -7.95
C LYS A 22 -2.61 -5.80 -7.29
N GLY A 23 -3.50 -6.39 -8.08
CA GLY A 23 -4.45 -7.34 -7.56
C GLY A 23 -4.63 -8.51 -8.50
N GLU A 24 -4.79 -9.69 -7.90
CA GLU A 24 -5.07 -10.92 -8.60
C GLU A 24 -6.08 -11.71 -7.76
N GLY A 25 -7.31 -11.81 -8.25
CA GLY A 25 -8.40 -12.39 -7.48
C GLY A 25 -8.68 -11.53 -6.25
N SER A 26 -8.61 -12.12 -5.07
CA SER A 26 -8.79 -11.42 -3.80
C SER A 26 -7.47 -11.14 -3.07
N HIS A 27 -6.35 -11.31 -3.78
CA HIS A 27 -5.00 -11.06 -3.25
C HIS A 27 -4.48 -9.74 -3.82
N TYR A 28 -4.05 -8.84 -2.94
CA TYR A 28 -3.60 -7.52 -3.35
C TYR A 28 -2.21 -7.21 -2.79
N GLU A 29 -1.42 -6.49 -3.59
CA GLU A 29 -0.14 -5.95 -3.17
C GLU A 29 -0.19 -4.44 -3.27
N VAL A 30 0.16 -3.76 -2.18
CA VAL A 30 0.20 -2.30 -2.11
C VAL A 30 1.65 -1.86 -1.93
N ILE A 31 2.09 -0.95 -2.80
CA ILE A 31 3.36 -0.27 -2.65
C ILE A 31 3.03 1.20 -2.38
N ALA A 32 3.45 1.69 -1.21
CA ALA A 32 3.21 3.06 -0.80
C ALA A 32 4.54 3.78 -0.60
N VAL A 33 4.65 4.98 -1.17
CA VAL A 33 5.88 5.77 -1.11
C VAL A 33 5.56 7.15 -0.56
N ASP A 34 6.21 7.51 0.53
CA ASP A 34 6.11 8.86 1.09
C ASP A 34 7.21 9.10 2.11
N ALA A 35 7.60 10.37 2.25
CA ALA A 35 8.60 10.77 3.23
C ALA A 35 8.15 10.51 4.67
N CYS A 36 6.84 10.45 4.92
CA CYS A 36 6.30 10.21 6.27
C CYS A 36 6.69 8.84 6.84
N PHE A 37 7.10 7.91 5.99
CA PHE A 37 7.51 6.58 6.46
C PHE A 37 8.90 6.57 7.10
N ALA A 38 9.64 7.66 6.97
CA ALA A 38 10.95 7.77 7.63
C ALA A 38 10.76 7.75 9.14
N GLY A 39 11.47 6.85 9.82
CA GLY A 39 11.38 6.72 11.27
C GLY A 39 10.16 5.97 11.79
N MET A 40 9.24 5.55 10.92
CA MET A 40 8.11 4.73 11.34
C MET A 40 8.52 3.27 11.51
N SER A 41 7.97 2.61 12.53
CA SER A 41 8.11 1.18 12.69
C SER A 41 7.34 0.45 11.58
N ARG A 42 7.71 -0.78 11.33
CA ARG A 42 7.01 -1.62 10.34
C ARG A 42 5.53 -1.75 10.68
N VAL A 43 5.22 -1.94 11.96
CA VAL A 43 3.84 -2.08 12.42
C VAL A 43 3.04 -0.82 12.15
N LYS A 44 3.62 0.36 12.41
CA LYS A 44 2.95 1.63 12.15
C LYS A 44 2.66 1.85 10.69
N LYS A 45 3.61 1.52 9.82
CA LYS A 45 3.42 1.61 8.37
C LYS A 45 2.26 0.75 7.92
N GLN A 46 2.20 -0.47 8.42
CA GLN A 46 1.12 -1.40 8.08
C GLN A 46 -0.23 -0.90 8.57
N GLN A 47 -0.30 -0.43 9.82
CA GLN A 47 -1.54 0.10 10.39
C GLN A 47 -2.07 1.28 9.58
N LEU A 48 -1.19 2.16 9.13
CA LEU A 48 -1.56 3.32 8.33
C LEU A 48 -2.26 2.89 7.03
N ILE A 49 -1.73 1.88 6.36
CA ILE A 49 -2.26 1.39 5.09
C ILE A 49 -3.52 0.52 5.32
N TYR A 50 -3.54 -0.28 6.38
CA TYR A 50 -4.70 -1.14 6.68
C TYR A 50 -5.94 -0.34 7.05
N ALA A 51 -5.78 0.78 7.75
CA ALA A 51 -6.92 1.51 8.31
C ALA A 51 -8.01 1.83 7.28
N PRO A 52 -7.70 2.41 6.10
CA PRO A 52 -8.72 2.69 5.10
C PRO A 52 -9.34 1.45 4.47
N LEU A 53 -8.70 0.30 4.59
CA LEU A 53 -9.14 -0.94 3.96
C LEU A 53 -9.78 -1.92 4.94
N MET A 54 -9.83 -1.57 6.20
CA MET A 54 -10.27 -2.49 7.27
C MET A 54 -11.67 -3.05 7.03
N GLU A 55 -12.60 -2.22 6.59
CA GLU A 55 -13.97 -2.64 6.30
C GLU A 55 -14.01 -3.75 5.24
N TYR A 56 -13.22 -3.58 4.19
CA TYR A 56 -13.17 -4.55 3.08
C TYR A 56 -12.46 -5.84 3.48
N ILE A 57 -11.50 -5.74 4.38
CA ILE A 57 -10.82 -6.91 4.94
C ILE A 57 -11.79 -7.71 5.81
N GLN A 58 -12.55 -7.02 6.67
CA GLN A 58 -13.52 -7.65 7.55
C GLN A 58 -14.66 -8.33 6.79
N ARG A 59 -15.03 -7.78 5.63
CA ARG A 59 -16.08 -8.34 4.78
C ARG A 59 -15.58 -9.45 3.85
N ASN A 60 -14.30 -9.82 3.96
CA ASN A 60 -13.64 -10.80 3.11
C ASN A 60 -13.59 -10.42 1.62
N ASP A 61 -13.73 -9.14 1.31
CA ASP A 61 -13.51 -8.64 -0.06
C ASP A 61 -12.03 -8.66 -0.40
N ILE A 62 -11.18 -8.52 0.62
CA ILE A 62 -9.73 -8.61 0.49
C ILE A 62 -9.28 -9.78 1.38
N HIS A 63 -8.83 -10.87 0.77
CA HIS A 63 -8.40 -12.07 1.52
C HIS A 63 -6.93 -12.02 1.91
N ALA A 64 -6.10 -11.46 1.07
CA ALA A 64 -4.66 -11.34 1.35
C ALA A 64 -4.19 -9.96 0.90
N LEU A 65 -3.43 -9.31 1.76
CA LEU A 65 -2.91 -7.98 1.48
C LEU A 65 -1.44 -7.94 1.88
N SER A 66 -0.59 -7.67 0.90
CA SER A 66 0.84 -7.48 1.09
C SER A 66 1.13 -5.99 1.01
N ILE A 67 1.85 -5.45 1.97
CA ILE A 67 2.15 -4.01 2.03
C ILE A 67 3.64 -3.82 2.03
N LYS A 68 4.10 -2.94 1.13
CA LYS A 68 5.48 -2.47 1.09
C LYS A 68 5.46 -0.96 1.15
N ALA A 69 6.08 -0.40 2.18
CA ALA A 69 6.12 1.05 2.39
C ALA A 69 7.57 1.52 2.31
N PHE A 70 7.81 2.54 1.50
CA PHE A 70 9.14 3.06 1.24
C PHE A 70 9.17 4.57 1.43
N THR A 71 10.32 5.10 1.86
CA THR A 71 10.60 6.53 1.66
C THR A 71 10.95 6.75 0.19
N PRO A 72 10.85 8.00 -0.31
CA PRO A 72 11.22 8.26 -1.71
C PRO A 72 12.64 7.81 -2.06
N THR A 73 13.58 7.97 -1.13
CA THR A 73 14.96 7.54 -1.34
C THR A 73 15.07 6.01 -1.46
N GLU A 74 14.38 5.30 -0.58
CA GLU A 74 14.35 3.82 -0.64
C GLU A 74 13.70 3.34 -1.92
N TRP A 75 12.61 3.99 -2.33
CA TRP A 75 11.89 3.62 -3.54
C TRP A 75 12.74 3.85 -4.79
N ALA A 76 13.45 4.97 -4.86
CA ALA A 76 14.33 5.27 -5.99
C ALA A 76 15.40 4.20 -6.17
N ARG A 77 15.91 3.64 -5.05
CA ARG A 77 16.90 2.56 -5.07
C ARG A 77 16.26 1.22 -5.43
N ASP A 78 15.17 0.85 -4.75
CA ASP A 78 14.55 -0.46 -4.92
C ASP A 78 13.79 -0.59 -6.23
N LYS A 79 13.26 0.51 -6.76
CA LYS A 79 12.57 0.55 -8.05
C LYS A 79 13.45 0.00 -9.19
N LYS A 80 14.74 0.28 -9.15
CA LYS A 80 15.67 -0.21 -10.15
C LYS A 80 15.80 -1.73 -10.12
N LEU A 81 15.65 -2.33 -8.94
CA LEU A 81 15.72 -3.78 -8.77
C LEU A 81 14.40 -4.46 -9.17
N MET A 82 13.29 -3.73 -9.11
CA MET A 82 11.96 -4.27 -9.38
C MET A 82 11.51 -4.09 -10.83
N SER A 83 12.14 -3.17 -11.56
CA SER A 83 11.73 -2.82 -12.93
C SER A 83 12.43 -3.66 -14.00
N LEU A 84 12.66 -4.90 -13.73
CA LEU A 84 13.28 -5.82 -14.67
C LEU A 84 12.29 -6.42 -15.67
#